data_d8d7bfb5f63dfe9ba1f8e268490cc9d5
#
_entry.id   d8d7bfb5f63dfe9ba1f8e268490cc9d5
#
_cell.length_a   1.000
_cell.length_b   1.000
_cell.length_c   1.000
_cell.angle_alpha   90.00
_cell.angle_beta   90.00
_cell.angle_gamma   90.00
#
_symmetry.space_group_name_H-M   'P 1'
#
loop_
_entity.id
_entity.type
_entity.pdbx_description
1 polymer ?
#
loop_
_entity_poly.entity_id
_entity_poly.type
_entity_poly.pdbx_seq_one_letter_code
_entity_poly.pdbx_strand_id
1 'polypeptide(L)'
;MSSLPLPPGTAAPDFELPSAPDRTLSLADFRGRPVILAFYPADWSPVCGDQMAQYNELLGEFERFNAALLGISVDGVWCHAAFAHDREIRFPLLSDFEPKGEVARAYGVYRASDGIAERALFVIDADGVVAWSYVSPIALNPGAEGILSALESLARAPADRAGGTGR
;
A
#
# COMPACT_ATOMS: atom_id res chain seq x y z
N MET A 1 5.18 -21.40 8.06
CA MET A 1 5.23 -21.33 6.58
C MET A 1 5.11 -19.91 6.13
N SER A 2 6.05 -19.48 5.33
CA SER A 2 5.96 -18.14 4.75
C SER A 2 5.01 -18.21 3.56
N SER A 3 4.08 -17.28 3.49
CA SER A 3 3.22 -17.14 2.31
C SER A 3 3.94 -16.29 1.27
N LEU A 4 3.55 -16.47 0.03
CA LEU A 4 4.08 -15.66 -1.06
C LEU A 4 3.20 -14.44 -1.25
N PRO A 5 3.78 -13.31 -1.61
CA PRO A 5 2.97 -12.13 -1.92
C PRO A 5 2.08 -12.40 -3.12
N LEU A 6 0.92 -11.75 -3.15
CA LEU A 6 -0.02 -11.91 -4.26
C LEU A 6 0.64 -11.47 -5.56
N PRO A 7 0.59 -12.32 -6.60
CA PRO A 7 1.21 -11.97 -7.88
C PRO A 7 0.35 -11.01 -8.70
N PRO A 8 0.97 -10.32 -9.66
CA PRO A 8 0.20 -9.54 -10.64
C PRO A 8 -0.87 -10.38 -11.31
N GLY A 9 -2.01 -9.76 -11.60
CA GLY A 9 -3.15 -10.45 -12.21
C GLY A 9 -4.14 -10.99 -11.20
N THR A 10 -3.81 -10.97 -9.91
CA THR A 10 -4.70 -11.43 -8.85
C THR A 10 -5.64 -10.32 -8.44
N ALA A 11 -6.91 -10.64 -8.22
CA ALA A 11 -7.83 -9.66 -7.64
C ALA A 11 -7.36 -9.29 -6.24
N ALA A 12 -7.18 -8.00 -5.98
CA ALA A 12 -6.72 -7.53 -4.68
C ALA A 12 -7.83 -7.72 -3.66
N PRO A 13 -7.57 -8.45 -2.54
CA PRO A 13 -8.58 -8.61 -1.50
C PRO A 13 -9.03 -7.25 -0.95
N ASP A 14 -10.33 -7.05 -0.83
CA ASP A 14 -10.86 -5.85 -0.20
C ASP A 14 -10.57 -5.90 1.30
N PHE A 15 -10.56 -4.73 1.91
CA PHE A 15 -10.39 -4.62 3.35
C PHE A 15 -11.05 -3.34 3.83
N GLU A 16 -11.28 -3.29 5.13
CA GLU A 16 -11.74 -2.08 5.79
C GLU A 16 -10.92 -1.94 7.07
N LEU A 17 -10.12 -0.90 7.14
CA LEU A 17 -9.20 -0.69 8.27
C LEU A 17 -9.34 0.71 8.84
N PRO A 18 -9.15 0.86 10.16
CA PRO A 18 -9.13 2.18 10.77
C PRO A 18 -8.00 3.04 10.22
N SER A 19 -8.32 4.28 9.89
CA SER A 19 -7.33 5.30 9.48
C SER A 19 -7.18 6.39 10.54
N ALA A 20 -8.12 6.44 11.48
CA ALA A 20 -8.13 7.35 12.61
C ALA A 20 -9.05 6.73 13.66
N PRO A 21 -9.03 7.23 14.91
CA PRO A 21 -9.88 6.64 15.95
C PRO A 21 -11.37 6.57 15.60
N ASP A 22 -11.85 7.48 14.75
CA ASP A 22 -13.25 7.56 14.39
C ASP A 22 -13.50 7.39 12.89
N ARG A 23 -12.53 6.85 12.13
CA ARG A 23 -12.65 6.75 10.69
C ARG A 23 -12.07 5.43 10.19
N THR A 24 -12.76 4.82 9.22
CA THR A 24 -12.24 3.66 8.51
C THR A 24 -12.16 3.96 7.01
N LEU A 25 -11.26 3.26 6.33
CA LEU A 25 -11.15 3.30 4.88
C LEU A 25 -11.13 1.88 4.36
N SER A 26 -11.76 1.67 3.20
CA SER A 26 -11.70 0.39 2.52
C SER A 26 -11.00 0.55 1.17
N LEU A 27 -10.48 -0.55 0.64
CA LEU A 27 -9.91 -0.53 -0.71
C LEU A 27 -10.97 -0.14 -1.73
N ALA A 28 -12.20 -0.61 -1.53
CA ALA A 28 -13.31 -0.30 -2.44
C ALA A 28 -13.60 1.20 -2.55
N ASP A 29 -13.26 1.98 -1.52
CA ASP A 29 -13.44 3.43 -1.55
C ASP A 29 -12.63 4.09 -2.67
N PHE A 30 -11.60 3.41 -3.15
CA PHE A 30 -10.68 3.95 -4.15
C PHE A 30 -10.87 3.33 -5.54
N ARG A 31 -11.95 2.55 -5.74
CA ARG A 31 -12.23 1.92 -7.02
C ARG A 31 -12.33 2.98 -8.11
N GLY A 32 -11.78 2.70 -9.28
CA GLY A 32 -11.79 3.64 -10.40
C GLY A 32 -10.48 4.40 -10.56
N ARG A 33 -9.53 4.19 -9.66
CA ARG A 33 -8.20 4.82 -9.74
C ARG A 33 -7.14 3.85 -9.22
N PRO A 34 -5.89 4.01 -9.65
CA PRO A 34 -4.82 3.16 -9.11
C PRO A 34 -4.61 3.41 -7.61
N VAL A 35 -4.23 2.36 -6.89
CA VAL A 35 -3.94 2.45 -5.47
C VAL A 35 -2.56 1.85 -5.20
N ILE A 36 -1.76 2.57 -4.44
CA ILE A 36 -0.46 2.09 -3.98
C ILE A 36 -0.65 1.66 -2.53
N LEU A 37 -0.37 0.38 -2.23
CA LEU A 37 -0.36 -0.09 -0.86
C LEU A 37 1.09 -0.24 -0.43
N ALA A 38 1.46 0.44 0.64
CA ALA A 38 2.80 0.33 1.22
C ALA A 38 2.67 -0.33 2.59
N PHE A 39 2.86 -1.66 2.63
CA PHE A 39 2.97 -2.38 3.90
C PHE A 39 4.34 -2.10 4.49
N TYR A 40 4.41 -1.87 5.79
CA TYR A 40 5.68 -1.60 6.45
C TYR A 40 5.68 -2.18 7.87
N PRO A 41 6.87 -2.45 8.42
CA PRO A 41 6.95 -3.15 9.71
C PRO A 41 6.40 -2.40 10.90
N ALA A 42 6.76 -1.13 11.08
CA ALA A 42 6.36 -0.42 12.30
C ALA A 42 6.57 1.09 12.15
N ASP A 43 5.65 1.84 12.73
CA ASP A 43 5.85 3.26 12.94
C ASP A 43 7.12 3.46 13.77
N TRP A 44 7.79 4.59 13.58
CA TRP A 44 8.96 5.02 14.34
C TRP A 44 10.25 4.24 14.05
N SER A 45 10.21 3.15 13.28
CA SER A 45 11.47 2.50 12.89
C SER A 45 12.23 3.40 11.91
N PRO A 46 13.56 3.44 11.98
CA PRO A 46 14.35 4.38 11.15
C PRO A 46 14.08 4.23 9.66
N VAL A 47 14.07 3.01 9.14
CA VAL A 47 13.87 2.77 7.71
C VAL A 47 12.45 3.11 7.29
N CYS A 48 11.46 2.77 8.12
CA CYS A 48 10.06 3.10 7.83
C CYS A 48 9.86 4.62 7.82
N GLY A 49 10.48 5.32 8.76
CA GLY A 49 10.41 6.77 8.80
C GLY A 49 10.94 7.41 7.53
N ASP A 50 12.09 6.94 7.06
CA ASP A 50 12.70 7.45 5.83
C ASP A 50 11.84 7.14 4.60
N GLN A 51 11.30 5.92 4.54
CA GLN A 51 10.45 5.51 3.43
C GLN A 51 9.16 6.36 3.37
N MET A 52 8.50 6.52 4.51
CA MET A 52 7.26 7.29 4.57
C MET A 52 7.51 8.77 4.26
N ALA A 53 8.62 9.32 4.74
CA ALA A 53 8.98 10.71 4.42
C ALA A 53 9.21 10.88 2.92
N GLN A 54 9.88 9.94 2.29
CA GLN A 54 10.12 9.98 0.85
C GLN A 54 8.80 9.94 0.08
N TYR A 55 7.90 9.03 0.45
CA TYR A 55 6.61 8.92 -0.23
C TYR A 55 5.76 10.16 -0.02
N ASN A 56 5.86 10.77 1.15
CA ASN A 56 5.14 12.00 1.43
C ASN A 56 5.58 13.12 0.48
N GLU A 57 6.88 13.20 0.18
CA GLU A 57 7.40 14.18 -0.77
C GLU A 57 6.96 13.88 -2.20
N LEU A 58 6.68 12.62 -2.51
CA LEU A 58 6.32 12.18 -3.85
C LEU A 58 4.81 12.14 -4.11
N LEU A 59 4.00 12.59 -3.16
CA LEU A 59 2.54 12.55 -3.34
C LEU A 59 2.07 13.25 -4.61
N GLY A 60 2.68 14.38 -4.95
CA GLY A 60 2.37 15.08 -6.19
C GLY A 60 2.65 14.23 -7.43
N GLU A 61 3.74 13.45 -7.41
CA GLU A 61 4.05 12.56 -8.53
C GLU A 61 3.02 11.45 -8.65
N PHE A 62 2.60 10.88 -7.53
CA PHE A 62 1.57 9.84 -7.56
C PHE A 62 0.23 10.40 -8.04
N GLU A 63 -0.10 11.63 -7.62
CA GLU A 63 -1.35 12.27 -8.05
C GLU A 63 -1.39 12.54 -9.54
N ARG A 64 -0.26 12.71 -10.20
CA ARG A 64 -0.21 12.86 -11.65
C ARG A 64 -0.78 11.64 -12.36
N PHE A 65 -0.75 10.48 -11.72
CA PHE A 65 -1.35 9.25 -12.24
C PHE A 65 -2.73 8.99 -11.64
N ASN A 66 -3.26 9.93 -10.87
CA ASN A 66 -4.50 9.77 -10.13
C ASN A 66 -4.43 8.62 -9.13
N ALA A 67 -3.24 8.32 -8.62
CA ALA A 67 -3.02 7.20 -7.71
C ALA A 67 -3.15 7.64 -6.26
N ALA A 68 -3.84 6.82 -5.47
CA ALA A 68 -3.92 6.99 -4.02
C ALA A 68 -2.81 6.18 -3.35
N LEU A 69 -2.27 6.69 -2.25
CA LEU A 69 -1.26 5.98 -1.47
C LEU A 69 -1.82 5.68 -0.08
N LEU A 70 -1.73 4.43 0.33
CA LEU A 70 -2.15 3.98 1.66
C LEU A 70 -1.00 3.25 2.32
N GLY A 71 -0.61 3.67 3.52
CA GLY A 71 0.37 2.94 4.33
C GLY A 71 -0.36 1.97 5.23
N ILE A 72 0.17 0.77 5.43
CA ILE A 72 -0.47 -0.26 6.27
C ILE A 72 0.57 -0.92 7.15
N SER A 73 0.32 -0.91 8.46
CA SER A 73 1.12 -1.67 9.42
C SER A 73 0.22 -2.22 10.52
N VAL A 74 0.79 -3.02 11.41
CA VAL A 74 0.04 -3.59 12.53
C VAL A 74 -0.08 -2.64 13.72
N ASP A 75 0.48 -1.43 13.60
CA ASP A 75 0.38 -0.43 14.67
C ASP A 75 -1.05 0.04 14.87
N GLY A 76 -1.37 0.44 16.09
CA GLY A 76 -2.69 0.97 16.41
C GLY A 76 -2.91 2.39 15.90
N VAL A 77 -4.17 2.83 15.89
CA VAL A 77 -4.52 4.15 15.33
C VAL A 77 -3.89 5.31 16.09
N TRP A 78 -3.71 5.19 17.39
CA TRP A 78 -3.10 6.27 18.17
C TRP A 78 -1.61 6.39 17.87
N CYS A 79 -0.93 5.26 17.65
CA CYS A 79 0.46 5.26 17.24
C CYS A 79 0.61 5.91 15.85
N HIS A 80 -0.25 5.52 14.91
CA HIS A 80 -0.28 6.12 13.57
C HIS A 80 -0.52 7.62 13.62
N ALA A 81 -1.46 8.05 14.47
CA ALA A 81 -1.77 9.48 14.57
C ALA A 81 -0.57 10.28 15.06
N ALA A 82 0.12 9.77 16.07
CA ALA A 82 1.30 10.44 16.61
C ALA A 82 2.44 10.47 15.60
N PHE A 83 2.66 9.35 14.91
CA PHE A 83 3.71 9.23 13.91
C PHE A 83 3.45 10.16 12.73
N ALA A 84 2.22 10.16 12.23
CA ALA A 84 1.84 11.02 11.11
C ALA A 84 1.96 12.49 11.47
N HIS A 85 1.57 12.86 12.68
CA HIS A 85 1.68 14.24 13.14
C HIS A 85 3.14 14.67 13.24
N ASP A 86 3.98 13.84 13.87
CA ASP A 86 5.40 14.16 14.06
C ASP A 86 6.14 14.31 12.73
N ARG A 87 5.83 13.44 11.77
CA ARG A 87 6.50 13.42 10.47
C ARG A 87 5.75 14.17 9.39
N GLU A 88 4.65 14.82 9.73
CA GLU A 88 3.81 15.59 8.81
C GLU A 88 3.40 14.77 7.59
N ILE A 89 3.03 13.51 7.82
CA ILE A 89 2.60 12.59 6.77
C ILE A 89 1.19 12.94 6.32
N ARG A 90 1.00 13.13 5.02
CA ARG A 90 -0.26 13.60 4.44
C ARG A 90 -1.06 12.50 3.73
N PHE A 91 -0.62 11.26 3.77
CA PHE A 91 -1.39 10.14 3.25
C PHE A 91 -1.88 9.27 4.40
N PRO A 92 -2.98 8.52 4.20
CA PRO A 92 -3.55 7.71 5.29
C PRO A 92 -2.61 6.57 5.71
N LEU A 93 -2.53 6.36 7.03
CA LEU A 93 -1.88 5.19 7.60
C LEU A 93 -2.99 4.31 8.20
N LEU A 94 -3.10 3.09 7.71
CA LEU A 94 -4.17 2.18 8.09
C LEU A 94 -3.67 1.17 9.10
N SER A 95 -4.53 0.87 10.08
CA SER A 95 -4.17 0.04 11.22
C SER A 95 -4.66 -1.39 11.03
N ASP A 96 -3.74 -2.30 10.73
CA ASP A 96 -4.01 -3.74 10.60
C ASP A 96 -3.79 -4.41 11.96
N PHE A 97 -4.38 -3.82 12.99
CA PHE A 97 -4.12 -4.14 14.39
C PHE A 97 -4.96 -5.31 14.91
N GLU A 98 -6.25 -5.32 14.58
CA GLU A 98 -7.17 -6.33 15.14
C GLU A 98 -8.23 -6.74 14.10
N PRO A 99 -8.28 -8.01 13.66
CA PRO A 99 -7.34 -9.07 14.01
C PRO A 99 -5.96 -8.76 13.44
N LYS A 100 -4.95 -8.96 14.26
CA LYS A 100 -3.59 -8.52 13.93
C LYS A 100 -3.08 -9.13 12.64
N GLY A 101 -2.69 -8.26 11.71
CA GLY A 101 -2.08 -8.70 10.47
C GLY A 101 -3.03 -9.39 9.50
N GLU A 102 -4.34 -9.26 9.69
CA GLU A 102 -5.31 -9.92 8.82
C GLU A 102 -5.14 -9.53 7.35
N VAL A 103 -4.97 -8.24 7.08
CA VAL A 103 -4.80 -7.75 5.71
C VAL A 103 -3.43 -8.14 5.17
N ALA A 104 -2.38 -8.02 5.98
CA ALA A 104 -1.05 -8.45 5.57
C ALA A 104 -1.05 -9.95 5.21
N ARG A 105 -1.78 -10.77 5.97
CA ARG A 105 -1.91 -12.20 5.66
C ARG A 105 -2.63 -12.42 4.35
N ALA A 106 -3.71 -11.67 4.11
CA ALA A 106 -4.48 -11.78 2.87
C ALA A 106 -3.64 -11.45 1.64
N TYR A 107 -2.69 -10.54 1.80
CA TYR A 107 -1.79 -10.14 0.70
C TYR A 107 -0.49 -10.96 0.66
N GLY A 108 -0.33 -11.91 1.59
CA GLY A 108 0.86 -12.78 1.61
C GLY A 108 2.11 -12.12 2.12
N VAL A 109 1.99 -11.09 2.96
CA VAL A 109 3.12 -10.27 3.41
C VAL A 109 3.17 -10.11 4.94
N TYR A 110 2.67 -11.10 5.66
CA TYR A 110 2.74 -11.07 7.12
C TYR A 110 3.91 -11.92 7.62
N ARG A 111 4.71 -11.37 8.54
CA ARG A 111 5.83 -12.08 9.15
C ARG A 111 5.40 -12.68 10.48
N ALA A 112 4.99 -13.95 10.47
CA ALA A 112 4.51 -14.60 11.68
C ALA A 112 5.57 -14.69 12.77
N SER A 113 6.84 -14.80 12.39
CA SER A 113 7.94 -14.89 13.36
C SER A 113 8.11 -13.60 14.18
N ASP A 114 7.82 -12.46 13.57
CA ASP A 114 8.02 -11.16 14.21
C ASP A 114 6.70 -10.48 14.58
N GLY A 115 5.59 -10.93 14.01
CA GLY A 115 4.28 -10.33 14.27
C GLY A 115 4.09 -8.99 13.60
N ILE A 116 4.74 -8.76 12.48
CA ILE A 116 4.68 -7.50 11.73
C ILE A 116 4.50 -7.78 10.24
N ALA A 117 4.20 -6.73 9.48
CA ALA A 117 4.16 -6.86 8.03
C ALA A 117 5.56 -6.85 7.45
N GLU A 118 5.71 -7.48 6.28
CA GLU A 118 6.90 -7.29 5.45
C GLU A 118 6.95 -5.84 4.98
N ARG A 119 8.09 -5.42 4.47
CA ARG A 119 8.19 -4.16 3.75
C ARG A 119 7.83 -4.46 2.29
N ALA A 120 6.56 -4.27 1.95
CA ALA A 120 6.02 -4.74 0.67
C ALA A 120 5.19 -3.66 0.00
N LEU A 121 5.29 -3.61 -1.31
CA LEU A 121 4.59 -2.63 -2.13
C LEU A 121 3.68 -3.35 -3.12
N PHE A 122 2.48 -2.81 -3.30
CA PHE A 122 1.53 -3.27 -4.32
C PHE A 122 1.01 -2.06 -5.07
N VAL A 123 0.92 -2.17 -6.40
CA VAL A 123 0.17 -1.22 -7.21
C VAL A 123 -1.05 -1.96 -7.73
N ILE A 124 -2.21 -1.44 -7.40
CA ILE A 124 -3.51 -2.03 -7.76
C ILE A 124 -4.13 -1.13 -8.80
N ASP A 125 -4.65 -1.72 -9.89
CA ASP A 125 -5.22 -0.93 -10.97
C ASP A 125 -6.64 -0.45 -10.62
N ALA A 126 -7.23 0.33 -11.52
CA ALA A 126 -8.55 0.92 -11.31
C ALA A 126 -9.66 -0.11 -11.15
N ASP A 127 -9.45 -1.33 -11.63
CA ASP A 127 -10.42 -2.42 -11.54
C ASP A 127 -10.23 -3.27 -10.29
N GLY A 128 -9.24 -2.96 -9.47
CA GLY A 128 -8.98 -3.70 -8.24
C GLY A 128 -8.11 -4.94 -8.42
N VAL A 129 -7.30 -4.96 -9.47
CA VAL A 129 -6.40 -6.09 -9.77
C VAL A 129 -4.97 -5.67 -9.47
N VAL A 130 -4.20 -6.55 -8.84
CA VAL A 130 -2.77 -6.30 -8.57
C VAL A 130 -2.05 -6.20 -9.91
N ALA A 131 -1.45 -5.04 -10.17
CA ALA A 131 -0.68 -4.81 -11.39
C ALA A 131 0.81 -5.06 -11.18
N TRP A 132 1.31 -4.84 -9.97
CA TRP A 132 2.72 -4.98 -9.65
C TRP A 132 2.88 -5.15 -8.15
N SER A 133 3.87 -5.92 -7.74
CA SER A 133 4.21 -6.07 -6.32
C SER A 133 5.71 -6.26 -6.14
N TYR A 134 6.19 -5.89 -4.96
CA TYR A 134 7.58 -6.04 -4.62
C TYR A 134 7.74 -6.17 -3.11
N VAL A 135 8.51 -7.15 -2.66
CA VAL A 135 8.84 -7.31 -1.24
C VAL A 135 10.32 -6.97 -1.07
N SER A 136 10.59 -5.94 -0.30
CA SER A 136 11.93 -5.46 -0.04
C SER A 136 12.52 -6.17 1.19
N PRO A 137 13.84 -6.34 1.24
CA PRO A 137 14.47 -6.69 2.52
C PRO A 137 14.04 -5.69 3.58
N ILE A 138 13.80 -6.19 4.80
CA ILE A 138 13.16 -5.37 5.84
C ILE A 138 14.00 -4.16 6.24
N ALA A 139 15.31 -4.26 6.10
CA ALA A 139 16.24 -3.20 6.47
C ALA A 139 16.51 -2.18 5.35
N LEU A 140 15.89 -2.34 4.19
CA LEU A 140 16.15 -1.47 3.05
C LEU A 140 14.89 -0.71 2.63
N ASN A 141 15.06 0.59 2.38
CA ASN A 141 13.99 1.40 1.79
C ASN A 141 13.91 1.06 0.29
N PRO A 142 12.77 0.53 -0.19
CA PRO A 142 12.67 0.13 -1.60
C PRO A 142 12.58 1.31 -2.58
N GLY A 143 12.41 2.54 -2.09
CA GLY A 143 12.24 3.70 -2.95
C GLY A 143 10.92 3.66 -3.69
N ALA A 144 10.80 4.49 -4.72
CA ALA A 144 9.55 4.66 -5.45
C ALA A 144 9.67 4.37 -6.95
N GLU A 145 10.85 3.98 -7.44
CA GLU A 145 11.05 3.77 -8.87
C GLU A 145 10.13 2.67 -9.43
N GLY A 146 10.00 1.56 -8.72
CA GLY A 146 9.13 0.47 -9.14
C GLY A 146 7.68 0.88 -9.16
N ILE A 147 7.25 1.66 -8.16
CA ILE A 147 5.90 2.19 -8.10
C ILE A 147 5.61 3.06 -9.31
N LEU A 148 6.48 4.03 -9.58
CA LEU A 148 6.30 4.97 -10.69
C LEU A 148 6.31 4.25 -12.03
N SER A 149 7.19 3.27 -12.20
CA SER A 149 7.24 2.47 -13.40
C SER A 149 5.94 1.70 -13.63
N ALA A 150 5.39 1.12 -12.56
CA ALA A 150 4.12 0.40 -12.65
C ALA A 150 2.96 1.35 -13.00
N LEU A 151 2.94 2.54 -12.41
CA LEU A 151 1.92 3.53 -12.72
C LEU A 151 2.00 3.99 -14.17
N GLU A 152 3.21 4.20 -14.67
CA GLU A 152 3.42 4.55 -16.08
C GLU A 152 2.90 3.45 -17.01
N SER A 153 3.14 2.20 -16.67
CA SER A 153 2.64 1.07 -17.46
C SER A 153 1.12 1.06 -17.50
N LEU A 154 0.47 1.33 -16.37
CA LEU A 154 -0.98 1.39 -16.32
C LEU A 154 -1.52 2.56 -17.16
N ALA A 155 -0.84 3.69 -17.13
CA ALA A 155 -1.26 4.86 -17.89
C ALA A 155 -1.16 4.61 -19.41
N ARG A 156 -0.25 3.74 -19.84
CA ARG A 156 -0.10 3.39 -21.25
C ARG A 156 -1.06 2.32 -21.72
N ALA A 157 -1.63 1.53 -20.80
CA ALA A 157 -2.47 0.38 -21.12
C ALA A 157 -3.98 0.63 -21.23
N PRO A 158 -4.55 1.74 -20.72
CA PRO A 158 -6.02 1.85 -20.69
C PRO A 158 -6.69 1.79 -22.07
N ALA A 159 -6.05 2.31 -23.11
CA ALA A 159 -6.61 2.28 -24.46
C ALA A 159 -6.73 0.84 -24.97
N ASP A 160 -5.74 0.00 -24.69
CA ASP A 160 -5.75 -1.40 -25.10
C ASP A 160 -6.84 -2.18 -24.38
N ARG A 161 -7.03 -1.91 -23.10
CA ARG A 161 -8.10 -2.54 -22.34
C ARG A 161 -9.47 -2.16 -22.86
N ALA A 162 -9.67 -0.87 -23.11
CA ALA A 162 -10.94 -0.39 -23.64
C ALA A 162 -11.23 -1.01 -25.00
N GLY A 163 -10.20 -1.13 -25.85
CA GLY A 163 -10.34 -1.76 -27.14
C GLY A 163 -10.70 -3.24 -27.05
N GLY A 164 -10.15 -3.93 -26.06
CA GLY A 164 -10.43 -5.34 -25.84
C GLY A 164 -11.83 -5.61 -25.33
N THR A 165 -12.39 -4.69 -24.58
CA THR A 165 -13.72 -4.88 -23.99
C THR A 165 -14.85 -4.31 -24.84
N GLY A 166 -14.54 -3.43 -25.75
CA GLY A 166 -15.55 -2.76 -26.57
C GLY A 166 -16.04 -3.56 -27.77
N ARG A 167 -15.71 -4.83 -27.81
CA ARG A 167 -16.06 -5.67 -28.95
C ARG A 167 -16.84 -6.93 -28.54
#